data_794859d8b315bafc1ca35ba37eb9e43c
#
_entry.id   794859d8b315bafc1ca35ba37eb9e43c
#
_cell.length_a   1.000
_cell.length_b   1.000
_cell.length_c   1.000
_cell.angle_alpha   90.00
_cell.angle_beta   90.00
_cell.angle_gamma   90.00
#
_symmetry.space_group_name_H-M   'P 1'
#
loop_
_entity.id
_entity.type
_entity.pdbx_description
1 polymer ?
#
loop_
_entity_poly.entity_id
_entity_poly.type
_entity_poly.pdbx_seq_one_letter_code
_entity_poly.pdbx_strand_id
1 'polypeptide(L)'
;APVAPVAPVAPAASMTPQRHDPAPAPLLDPRPVLSNRAVLGYVLGYAAHCWELFGLRSWLVAFIAFAYALSPHADTLWGPAAVAAAINLLGIPASILGNEIAARVGRRRYIVTVMAASAILAWAAGFSATVSWGLTLALLSLHFIAVMADSAALTAGLVAAAPPGKRGAAMAVYSFLGFGGGFLGPLVFGLVLDGMGGKDSAAAWGFAFGSLGLACACGPLAVWMTNRKDRT
;
A
#
# COMPACT_ATOMS: atom_id res chain seq x y z
N ALA A 1 -9.43 17.16 -88.31
CA ALA A 1 -8.95 16.63 -87.03
C ALA A 1 -10.16 16.22 -86.21
N PRO A 2 -10.26 15.00 -85.67
CA PRO A 2 -11.35 14.55 -84.83
C PRO A 2 -11.16 15.10 -83.43
N VAL A 3 -12.25 15.64 -82.88
CA VAL A 3 -12.36 16.11 -81.50
C VAL A 3 -12.42 14.91 -80.55
N ALA A 4 -11.54 14.87 -79.54
CA ALA A 4 -11.53 13.81 -78.52
C ALA A 4 -12.76 13.92 -77.61
N PRO A 5 -13.36 12.79 -77.15
CA PRO A 5 -14.50 12.83 -76.27
C PRO A 5 -14.08 13.31 -74.86
N VAL A 6 -14.88 14.19 -74.24
CA VAL A 6 -14.75 14.69 -72.89
C VAL A 6 -15.11 13.56 -71.92
N ALA A 7 -14.21 13.23 -71.02
CA ALA A 7 -14.43 12.25 -69.97
C ALA A 7 -15.53 12.72 -68.99
N PRO A 8 -16.40 11.83 -68.50
CA PRO A 8 -17.44 12.22 -67.52
C PRO A 8 -16.85 12.63 -66.18
N VAL A 9 -17.33 13.76 -65.66
CA VAL A 9 -16.99 14.28 -64.33
C VAL A 9 -17.53 13.32 -63.27
N ALA A 10 -16.63 12.76 -62.45
CA ALA A 10 -16.99 11.91 -61.35
C ALA A 10 -17.92 12.67 -60.35
N PRO A 11 -18.96 12.02 -59.79
CA PRO A 11 -19.85 12.65 -58.81
C PRO A 11 -19.06 13.01 -57.56
N ALA A 12 -19.29 14.24 -57.07
CA ALA A 12 -18.71 14.74 -55.81
C ALA A 12 -18.96 13.74 -54.68
N ALA A 13 -17.88 13.26 -54.06
CA ALA A 13 -17.96 12.37 -52.91
C ALA A 13 -18.81 13.09 -51.82
N SER A 14 -19.89 12.44 -51.41
CA SER A 14 -20.72 12.89 -50.32
C SER A 14 -19.86 13.00 -49.07
N MET A 15 -19.69 14.24 -48.54
CA MET A 15 -19.05 14.47 -47.26
C MET A 15 -19.92 13.84 -46.17
N THR A 16 -19.55 12.64 -45.73
CA THR A 16 -20.10 12.02 -44.53
C THR A 16 -19.85 13.01 -43.39
N PRO A 17 -20.88 13.34 -42.56
CA PRO A 17 -20.66 14.21 -41.39
C PRO A 17 -19.60 13.58 -40.51
N GLN A 18 -18.47 14.30 -40.29
CA GLN A 18 -17.50 13.91 -39.28
C GLN A 18 -18.24 13.79 -37.95
N ARG A 19 -18.34 12.56 -37.41
CA ARG A 19 -18.73 12.36 -36.03
C ARG A 19 -17.80 13.24 -35.19
N HIS A 20 -18.34 14.19 -34.50
CA HIS A 20 -17.64 14.90 -33.43
C HIS A 20 -17.29 13.84 -32.40
N ASP A 21 -16.05 13.40 -32.38
CA ASP A 21 -15.55 12.62 -31.25
C ASP A 21 -15.68 13.51 -30.01
N PRO A 22 -16.32 13.01 -28.93
CA PRO A 22 -16.45 13.79 -27.71
C PRO A 22 -15.06 14.21 -27.25
N ALA A 23 -14.90 15.47 -26.84
CA ALA A 23 -13.63 16.00 -26.35
C ALA A 23 -13.02 15.01 -25.33
N PRO A 24 -11.71 14.72 -25.42
CA PRO A 24 -11.09 13.76 -24.53
C PRO A 24 -11.38 14.18 -23.08
N ALA A 25 -12.01 13.29 -22.33
CA ALA A 25 -12.33 13.54 -20.92
C ALA A 25 -11.05 13.90 -20.16
N PRO A 26 -11.09 14.88 -19.24
CA PRO A 26 -9.90 15.33 -18.51
C PRO A 26 -9.12 14.15 -17.96
N LEU A 27 -7.82 14.09 -18.24
CA LEU A 27 -6.95 12.97 -17.86
C LEU A 27 -6.93 12.77 -16.35
N LEU A 28 -7.14 13.84 -15.57
CA LEU A 28 -7.09 13.86 -14.10
C LEU A 28 -8.47 13.91 -13.42
N ASP A 29 -9.58 13.62 -14.13
CA ASP A 29 -10.88 13.53 -13.46
C ASP A 29 -10.91 12.34 -12.49
N PRO A 30 -10.95 12.57 -11.15
CA PRO A 30 -10.93 11.51 -10.15
C PRO A 30 -12.30 10.84 -9.96
N ARG A 31 -13.39 11.44 -10.46
CA ARG A 31 -14.76 10.96 -10.21
C ARG A 31 -14.99 9.53 -10.65
N PRO A 32 -14.59 9.09 -11.87
CA PRO A 32 -14.75 7.69 -12.29
C PRO A 32 -13.92 6.72 -11.45
N VAL A 33 -12.82 7.19 -10.87
CA VAL A 33 -11.94 6.42 -9.98
C VAL A 33 -12.61 6.21 -8.63
N LEU A 34 -13.10 7.30 -8.02
CA LEU A 34 -13.73 7.28 -6.70
C LEU A 34 -15.10 6.57 -6.68
N SER A 35 -15.80 6.56 -7.82
CA SER A 35 -17.07 5.81 -7.97
C SER A 35 -16.86 4.31 -8.18
N ASN A 36 -15.67 3.88 -8.61
CA ASN A 36 -15.35 2.47 -8.79
C ASN A 36 -14.95 1.83 -7.46
N ARG A 37 -15.83 1.00 -6.91
CA ARG A 37 -15.63 0.35 -5.61
C ARG A 37 -14.38 -0.52 -5.55
N ALA A 38 -14.06 -1.24 -6.61
CA ALA A 38 -12.86 -2.08 -6.65
C ALA A 38 -11.59 -1.24 -6.58
N VAL A 39 -11.53 -0.15 -7.35
CA VAL A 39 -10.42 0.81 -7.31
C VAL A 39 -10.32 1.46 -5.93
N LEU A 40 -11.43 1.92 -5.37
CA LEU A 40 -11.47 2.53 -4.04
C LEU A 40 -10.97 1.58 -2.95
N GLY A 41 -11.29 0.28 -3.04
CA GLY A 41 -10.76 -0.72 -2.12
C GLY A 41 -9.24 -0.82 -2.13
N TYR A 42 -8.64 -0.84 -3.32
CA TYR A 42 -7.17 -0.85 -3.45
C TYR A 42 -6.54 0.47 -2.99
N VAL A 43 -7.18 1.60 -3.26
CA VAL A 43 -6.73 2.93 -2.80
C VAL A 43 -6.70 3.02 -1.28
N LEU A 44 -7.78 2.62 -0.60
CA LEU A 44 -7.86 2.63 0.86
C LEU A 44 -6.94 1.58 1.49
N GLY A 45 -6.84 0.38 0.88
CA GLY A 45 -5.89 -0.63 1.31
C GLY A 45 -4.45 -0.12 1.27
N TYR A 46 -4.08 0.60 0.21
CA TYR A 46 -2.75 1.19 0.10
C TYR A 46 -2.51 2.35 1.06
N ALA A 47 -3.52 3.16 1.34
CA ALA A 47 -3.40 4.20 2.36
C ALA A 47 -3.11 3.60 3.74
N ALA A 48 -3.78 2.50 4.11
CA ALA A 48 -3.51 1.75 5.33
C ALA A 48 -2.12 1.09 5.32
N HIS A 49 -1.70 0.49 4.19
CA HIS A 49 -0.36 -0.03 4.00
C HIS A 49 0.72 1.04 4.18
N CYS A 50 0.57 2.21 3.54
CA CYS A 50 1.53 3.31 3.69
C CYS A 50 1.57 3.86 5.12
N TRP A 51 0.44 3.97 5.79
CA TRP A 51 0.37 4.33 7.21
C TRP A 51 1.26 3.41 8.04
N GLU A 52 1.08 2.10 7.90
CA GLU A 52 1.85 1.11 8.64
C GLU A 52 3.33 1.12 8.25
N LEU A 53 3.64 1.08 6.95
CA LEU A 53 5.00 1.04 6.43
C LEU A 53 5.84 2.23 6.87
N PHE A 54 5.33 3.45 6.67
CA PHE A 54 6.07 4.66 6.99
C PHE A 54 6.13 4.89 8.50
N GLY A 55 5.06 4.54 9.24
CA GLY A 55 5.07 4.55 10.70
C GLY A 55 6.14 3.63 11.26
N LEU A 56 6.17 2.37 10.80
CA LEU A 56 7.18 1.40 11.21
C LEU A 56 8.60 1.89 10.86
N ARG A 57 8.86 2.30 9.62
CA ARG A 57 10.20 2.73 9.19
C ARG A 57 10.73 3.93 9.97
N SER A 58 9.87 4.90 10.26
CA SER A 58 10.27 6.12 10.96
C SER A 58 10.70 5.87 12.40
N TRP A 59 10.09 4.89 13.06
CA TRP A 59 10.35 4.59 14.46
C TRP A 59 11.17 3.33 14.71
N LEU A 60 11.48 2.56 13.65
CA LEU A 60 12.17 1.27 13.74
C LEU A 60 13.51 1.36 14.47
N VAL A 61 14.37 2.32 14.09
CA VAL A 61 15.69 2.48 14.69
C VAL A 61 15.58 2.84 16.19
N ALA A 62 14.65 3.73 16.53
CA ALA A 62 14.44 4.15 17.90
C ALA A 62 13.89 3.01 18.77
N PHE A 63 12.96 2.20 18.23
CA PHE A 63 12.46 1.02 18.94
C PHE A 63 13.52 -0.06 19.14
N ILE A 64 14.34 -0.33 18.11
CA ILE A 64 15.46 -1.26 18.22
C ILE A 64 16.46 -0.78 19.29
N ALA A 65 16.77 0.50 19.33
CA ALA A 65 17.65 1.08 20.36
C ALA A 65 17.06 0.93 21.77
N PHE A 66 15.77 1.15 21.92
CA PHE A 66 15.04 0.94 23.18
C PHE A 66 15.10 -0.53 23.62
N ALA A 67 14.74 -1.47 22.73
CA ALA A 67 14.75 -2.90 23.06
C ALA A 67 16.17 -3.42 23.36
N TYR A 68 17.17 -2.90 22.66
CA TYR A 68 18.58 -3.22 22.92
C TYR A 68 19.01 -2.79 24.30
N ALA A 69 18.65 -1.57 24.71
CA ALA A 69 18.97 -1.04 26.07
C ALA A 69 18.34 -1.87 27.20
N LEU A 70 17.22 -2.54 26.94
CA LEU A 70 16.58 -3.45 27.90
C LEU A 70 17.23 -4.85 27.95
N SER A 71 18.18 -5.14 27.06
CA SER A 71 18.75 -6.47 26.88
C SER A 71 20.26 -6.48 27.16
N PRO A 72 20.70 -6.43 28.41
CA PRO A 72 22.12 -6.24 28.78
C PRO A 72 23.08 -7.35 28.31
N HIS A 73 22.54 -8.48 27.88
CA HIS A 73 23.31 -9.63 27.35
C HIS A 73 23.19 -9.78 25.83
N ALA A 74 22.66 -8.79 25.14
CA ALA A 74 22.59 -8.81 23.69
C ALA A 74 23.94 -8.43 23.09
N ASP A 75 24.85 -9.40 22.99
CA ASP A 75 26.08 -9.22 22.22
C ASP A 75 25.75 -9.09 20.75
N THR A 76 25.61 -7.86 20.29
CA THR A 76 25.40 -7.59 18.87
C THR A 76 26.60 -6.81 18.32
N LEU A 77 27.20 -7.36 17.25
CA LEU A 77 28.21 -6.65 16.46
C LEU A 77 27.61 -5.47 15.69
N TRP A 78 26.29 -5.34 15.65
CA TRP A 78 25.55 -4.41 14.82
C TRP A 78 24.76 -3.41 15.66
N GLY A 79 25.00 -2.14 15.44
CA GLY A 79 24.18 -1.08 16.05
C GLY A 79 22.74 -1.06 15.52
N PRO A 80 21.82 -0.35 16.23
CA PRO A 80 20.39 -0.31 15.89
C PRO A 80 20.07 0.07 14.44
N ALA A 81 20.83 1.00 13.86
CA ALA A 81 20.65 1.42 12.48
C ALA A 81 21.00 0.31 11.47
N ALA A 82 22.07 -0.45 11.73
CA ALA A 82 22.47 -1.57 10.86
C ALA A 82 21.45 -2.72 10.94
N VAL A 83 20.93 -3.02 12.13
CA VAL A 83 19.84 -4.00 12.32
C VAL A 83 18.58 -3.55 11.57
N ALA A 84 18.19 -2.29 11.71
CA ALA A 84 17.05 -1.74 10.96
C ALA A 84 17.24 -1.82 9.46
N ALA A 85 18.45 -1.53 8.96
CA ALA A 85 18.78 -1.67 7.54
C ALA A 85 18.66 -3.13 7.06
N ALA A 86 19.15 -4.09 7.84
CA ALA A 86 19.03 -5.52 7.53
C ALA A 86 17.56 -5.96 7.46
N ILE A 87 16.71 -5.52 8.41
CA ILE A 87 15.27 -5.78 8.39
C ILE A 87 14.64 -5.16 7.12
N ASN A 88 15.00 -3.94 6.76
CA ASN A 88 14.47 -3.29 5.55
C ASN A 88 14.81 -4.04 4.26
N LEU A 89 15.98 -4.70 4.18
CA LEU A 89 16.36 -5.51 3.02
C LEU A 89 15.42 -6.71 2.80
N LEU A 90 14.80 -7.24 3.85
CA LEU A 90 13.81 -8.32 3.75
C LEU A 90 12.57 -7.92 2.95
N GLY A 91 12.30 -6.63 2.84
CA GLY A 91 11.16 -6.11 2.09
C GLY A 91 11.23 -6.38 0.59
N ILE A 92 12.43 -6.45 0.00
CA ILE A 92 12.59 -6.70 -1.44
C ILE A 92 12.04 -8.08 -1.85
N PRO A 93 12.56 -9.19 -1.29
CA PRO A 93 12.02 -10.51 -1.60
C PRO A 93 10.57 -10.68 -1.14
N ALA A 94 10.17 -10.08 -0.01
CA ALA A 94 8.81 -10.15 0.49
C ALA A 94 7.80 -9.56 -0.51
N SER A 95 8.09 -8.39 -1.10
CA SER A 95 7.20 -7.75 -2.07
C SER A 95 7.09 -8.55 -3.38
N ILE A 96 8.21 -9.09 -3.87
CA ILE A 96 8.24 -9.89 -5.11
C ILE A 96 7.48 -11.20 -4.92
N LEU A 97 7.82 -11.96 -3.89
CA LEU A 97 7.18 -13.24 -3.57
C LEU A 97 5.70 -13.05 -3.22
N GLY A 98 5.38 -11.99 -2.49
CA GLY A 98 4.01 -11.64 -2.13
C GLY A 98 3.12 -11.41 -3.35
N ASN A 99 3.59 -10.70 -4.37
CA ASN A 99 2.82 -10.52 -5.59
C ASN A 99 2.63 -11.83 -6.37
N GLU A 100 3.66 -12.68 -6.41
CA GLU A 100 3.58 -13.99 -7.07
C GLU A 100 2.58 -14.91 -6.37
N ILE A 101 2.62 -14.98 -5.04
CA ILE A 101 1.66 -15.75 -4.25
C ILE A 101 0.25 -15.19 -4.44
N ALA A 102 0.07 -13.87 -4.40
CA ALA A 102 -1.20 -13.21 -4.61
C ALA A 102 -1.83 -13.55 -5.98
N ALA A 103 -1.00 -13.65 -7.02
CA ALA A 103 -1.45 -14.05 -8.36
C ALA A 103 -1.97 -15.49 -8.39
N ARG A 104 -1.40 -16.40 -7.59
CA ARG A 104 -1.76 -17.83 -7.56
C ARG A 104 -2.97 -18.12 -6.66
N VAL A 105 -3.03 -17.49 -5.47
CA VAL A 105 -4.08 -17.81 -4.48
C VAL A 105 -5.29 -16.89 -4.54
N GLY A 106 -5.22 -15.86 -5.40
CA GLY A 106 -6.23 -14.80 -5.52
C GLY A 106 -5.85 -13.56 -4.72
N ARG A 107 -5.57 -12.47 -5.44
CA ARG A 107 -5.01 -11.22 -4.93
C ARG A 107 -5.77 -10.65 -3.73
N ARG A 108 -7.10 -10.63 -3.79
CA ARG A 108 -7.92 -10.11 -2.70
C ARG A 108 -7.76 -10.91 -1.39
N ARG A 109 -7.85 -12.24 -1.48
CA ARG A 109 -7.70 -13.11 -0.30
C ARG A 109 -6.33 -12.92 0.31
N TYR A 110 -5.30 -12.90 -0.52
CA TYR A 110 -3.93 -12.69 -0.11
C TYR A 110 -3.76 -11.37 0.65
N ILE A 111 -4.16 -10.25 0.06
CA ILE A 111 -4.03 -8.92 0.68
C ILE A 111 -4.74 -8.89 2.03
N VAL A 112 -6.01 -9.33 2.10
CA VAL A 112 -6.78 -9.36 3.35
C VAL A 112 -6.08 -10.19 4.43
N THR A 113 -5.56 -11.38 4.08
CA THR A 113 -4.87 -12.26 5.03
C THR A 113 -3.56 -11.66 5.53
N VAL A 114 -2.76 -11.12 4.60
CA VAL A 114 -1.44 -10.55 4.93
C VAL A 114 -1.57 -9.30 5.78
N MET A 115 -2.48 -8.39 5.43
CA MET A 115 -2.74 -7.18 6.23
C MET A 115 -3.28 -7.52 7.62
N ALA A 116 -4.17 -8.52 7.74
CA ALA A 116 -4.65 -8.98 9.04
C ALA A 116 -3.52 -9.59 9.88
N ALA A 117 -2.65 -10.39 9.27
CA ALA A 117 -1.47 -10.93 9.94
C ALA A 117 -0.50 -9.82 10.36
N SER A 118 -0.27 -8.82 9.49
CA SER A 118 0.57 -7.66 9.79
C SER A 118 0.03 -6.87 10.98
N ALA A 119 -1.28 -6.65 11.04
CA ALA A 119 -1.92 -5.98 12.18
C ALA A 119 -1.67 -6.70 13.52
N ILE A 120 -1.73 -8.02 13.52
CA ILE A 120 -1.42 -8.83 14.72
C ILE A 120 0.07 -8.75 15.07
N LEU A 121 0.94 -8.85 14.06
CA LEU A 121 2.39 -8.76 14.24
C LEU A 121 2.83 -7.40 14.76
N ALA A 122 2.16 -6.31 14.37
CA ALA A 122 2.40 -4.97 14.91
C ALA A 122 2.24 -4.95 16.44
N TRP A 123 1.12 -5.45 16.97
CA TRP A 123 0.90 -5.56 18.42
C TRP A 123 1.94 -6.45 19.08
N ALA A 124 2.19 -7.64 18.53
CA ALA A 124 3.15 -8.59 19.09
C ALA A 124 4.57 -8.00 19.14
N ALA A 125 5.01 -7.32 18.05
CA ALA A 125 6.32 -6.69 17.99
C ALA A 125 6.44 -5.55 19.00
N GLY A 126 5.43 -4.68 19.11
CA GLY A 126 5.46 -3.54 20.02
C GLY A 126 5.60 -3.92 21.49
N PHE A 127 5.00 -5.02 21.92
CA PHE A 127 5.08 -5.51 23.32
C PHE A 127 6.24 -6.49 23.56
N SER A 128 7.05 -6.83 22.55
CA SER A 128 8.10 -7.85 22.68
C SER A 128 9.38 -7.38 23.37
N ALA A 129 9.63 -6.06 23.44
CA ALA A 129 10.90 -5.50 23.88
C ALA A 129 11.35 -5.92 25.29
N THR A 130 10.40 -6.23 26.18
CA THR A 130 10.67 -6.67 27.56
C THR A 130 10.80 -8.19 27.71
N VAL A 131 10.52 -8.97 26.64
CA VAL A 131 10.52 -10.43 26.70
C VAL A 131 11.91 -10.98 26.36
N SER A 132 12.40 -10.72 25.16
CA SER A 132 13.77 -11.06 24.78
C SER A 132 14.18 -10.34 23.48
N TRP A 133 15.46 -10.05 23.35
CA TRP A 133 16.05 -9.46 22.16
C TRP A 133 15.78 -10.28 20.88
N GLY A 134 16.02 -11.57 20.94
CA GLY A 134 15.81 -12.47 19.78
C GLY A 134 14.35 -12.51 19.32
N LEU A 135 13.40 -12.53 20.27
CA LEU A 135 11.98 -12.49 19.94
C LEU A 135 11.59 -11.15 19.29
N THR A 136 12.11 -10.04 19.82
CA THR A 136 11.85 -8.71 19.26
C THR A 136 12.33 -8.62 17.82
N LEU A 137 13.57 -9.07 17.54
CA LEU A 137 14.10 -9.08 16.17
C LEU A 137 13.29 -9.98 15.23
N ALA A 138 12.91 -11.15 15.70
CA ALA A 138 12.09 -12.08 14.92
C ALA A 138 10.73 -11.49 14.57
N LEU A 139 10.04 -10.90 15.56
CA LEU A 139 8.72 -10.29 15.35
C LEU A 139 8.80 -9.04 14.48
N LEU A 140 9.81 -8.18 14.64
CA LEU A 140 10.03 -7.03 13.77
C LEU A 140 10.31 -7.46 12.32
N SER A 141 11.12 -8.50 12.13
CA SER A 141 11.43 -9.05 10.81
C SER A 141 10.18 -9.62 10.14
N LEU A 142 9.39 -10.41 10.87
CA LEU A 142 8.13 -10.97 10.36
C LEU A 142 7.10 -9.88 10.07
N HIS A 143 6.99 -8.88 10.95
CA HIS A 143 6.11 -7.73 10.73
C HIS A 143 6.51 -6.97 9.46
N PHE A 144 7.80 -6.67 9.29
CA PHE A 144 8.27 -5.96 8.10
C PHE A 144 8.06 -6.77 6.81
N ILE A 145 8.26 -8.09 6.85
CA ILE A 145 7.95 -8.99 5.74
C ILE A 145 6.46 -8.94 5.41
N ALA A 146 5.58 -9.00 6.42
CA ALA A 146 4.14 -8.94 6.22
C ALA A 146 3.70 -7.60 5.62
N VAL A 147 4.20 -6.47 6.16
CA VAL A 147 3.93 -5.13 5.60
C VAL A 147 4.34 -5.05 4.13
N MET A 148 5.51 -5.55 3.76
CA MET A 148 5.99 -5.46 2.38
C MET A 148 5.35 -6.45 1.41
N ALA A 149 4.80 -7.55 1.93
CA ALA A 149 4.27 -8.64 1.10
C ALA A 149 3.02 -8.25 0.29
N ASP A 150 2.21 -7.29 0.76
CA ASP A 150 1.00 -6.83 0.05
C ASP A 150 1.26 -5.68 -0.93
N SER A 151 2.39 -4.98 -0.82
CA SER A 151 2.71 -3.75 -1.54
C SER A 151 2.53 -3.86 -3.06
N ALA A 152 3.23 -4.80 -3.69
CA ALA A 152 3.14 -5.00 -5.13
C ALA A 152 1.77 -5.57 -5.57
N ALA A 153 1.14 -6.39 -4.72
CA ALA A 153 -0.19 -6.94 -4.98
C ALA A 153 -1.28 -5.85 -4.95
N LEU A 154 -1.20 -4.88 -4.05
CA LEU A 154 -2.09 -3.71 -4.00
C LEU A 154 -1.98 -2.89 -5.29
N THR A 155 -0.77 -2.54 -5.71
CA THR A 155 -0.51 -1.78 -6.93
C THR A 155 -1.00 -2.52 -8.19
N ALA A 156 -0.68 -3.80 -8.32
CA ALA A 156 -1.13 -4.60 -9.44
C ALA A 156 -2.67 -4.78 -9.46
N GLY A 157 -3.29 -4.87 -8.27
CA GLY A 157 -4.74 -4.91 -8.13
C GLY A 157 -5.42 -3.62 -8.58
N LEU A 158 -4.87 -2.47 -8.19
CA LEU A 158 -5.36 -1.17 -8.63
C LEU A 158 -5.31 -1.03 -10.16
N VAL A 159 -4.15 -1.35 -10.76
CA VAL A 159 -3.96 -1.23 -12.22
C VAL A 159 -4.93 -2.12 -12.99
N ALA A 160 -5.18 -3.34 -12.48
CA ALA A 160 -6.15 -4.27 -13.06
C ALA A 160 -7.61 -3.80 -12.91
N ALA A 161 -7.95 -3.14 -11.80
CA ALA A 161 -9.30 -2.65 -11.53
C ALA A 161 -9.61 -1.29 -12.17
N ALA A 162 -8.60 -0.55 -12.58
CA ALA A 162 -8.76 0.80 -13.14
C ALA A 162 -9.47 0.75 -14.49
N PRO A 163 -10.50 1.62 -14.72
CA PRO A 163 -11.20 1.70 -15.99
C PRO A 163 -10.25 2.02 -17.16
N PRO A 164 -10.56 1.57 -18.39
CA PRO A 164 -9.79 1.89 -19.58
C PRO A 164 -9.57 3.42 -19.72
N GLY A 165 -8.34 3.83 -20.01
CA GLY A 165 -7.98 5.26 -20.14
C GLY A 165 -7.89 6.05 -18.84
N LYS A 166 -8.19 5.46 -17.66
CA LYS A 166 -8.18 6.14 -16.35
C LYS A 166 -7.11 5.63 -15.38
N ARG A 167 -6.17 4.79 -15.86
CA ARG A 167 -5.09 4.25 -15.02
C ARG A 167 -4.23 5.36 -14.38
N GLY A 168 -3.93 6.43 -15.14
CA GLY A 168 -3.16 7.56 -14.61
C GLY A 168 -3.88 8.28 -13.48
N ALA A 169 -5.18 8.57 -13.63
CA ALA A 169 -6.00 9.17 -12.58
C ALA A 169 -6.12 8.25 -11.36
N ALA A 170 -6.30 6.93 -11.57
CA ALA A 170 -6.33 5.96 -10.48
C ALA A 170 -5.01 5.94 -9.70
N MET A 171 -3.86 5.93 -10.37
CA MET A 171 -2.54 5.99 -9.75
C MET A 171 -2.31 7.32 -9.01
N ALA A 172 -2.79 8.43 -9.52
CA ALA A 172 -2.68 9.73 -8.85
C ALA A 172 -3.45 9.74 -7.52
N VAL A 173 -4.70 9.28 -7.50
CA VAL A 173 -5.51 9.16 -6.27
C VAL A 173 -4.88 8.18 -5.29
N TYR A 174 -4.40 7.05 -5.78
CA TYR A 174 -3.71 6.01 -5.01
C TYR A 174 -2.45 6.57 -4.32
N SER A 175 -1.60 7.26 -5.07
CA SER A 175 -0.39 7.87 -4.52
C SER A 175 -0.72 8.99 -3.54
N PHE A 176 -1.68 9.86 -3.84
CA PHE A 176 -2.06 10.96 -2.98
C PHE A 176 -2.57 10.47 -1.62
N LEU A 177 -3.51 9.52 -1.60
CA LEU A 177 -4.05 8.96 -0.36
C LEU A 177 -3.03 8.05 0.34
N GLY A 178 -2.22 7.30 -0.41
CA GLY A 178 -1.13 6.49 0.14
C GLY A 178 -0.10 7.35 0.88
N PHE A 179 0.42 8.38 0.25
CA PHE A 179 1.38 9.28 0.91
C PHE A 179 0.75 10.09 2.02
N GLY A 180 -0.55 10.43 1.93
CA GLY A 180 -1.30 10.98 3.06
C GLY A 180 -1.29 10.06 4.27
N GLY A 181 -1.56 8.76 4.09
CA GLY A 181 -1.41 7.74 5.12
C GLY A 181 0.02 7.65 5.62
N GLY A 182 1.01 7.66 4.72
CA GLY A 182 2.43 7.64 5.05
C GLY A 182 2.92 8.85 5.85
N PHE A 183 2.30 10.01 5.70
CA PHE A 183 2.55 11.19 6.51
C PHE A 183 1.91 11.06 7.90
N LEU A 184 0.67 10.62 7.96
CA LEU A 184 -0.08 10.53 9.22
C LEU A 184 0.40 9.38 10.13
N GLY A 185 0.83 8.26 9.55
CA GLY A 185 1.27 7.09 10.32
C GLY A 185 2.38 7.38 11.33
N PRO A 186 3.52 7.94 10.92
CA PRO A 186 4.59 8.34 11.85
C PRO A 186 4.17 9.37 12.89
N LEU A 187 3.31 10.31 12.49
CA LEU A 187 2.80 11.36 13.38
C LEU A 187 1.94 10.77 14.48
N VAL A 188 0.96 9.95 14.13
CA VAL A 188 0.06 9.31 15.13
C VAL A 188 0.83 8.34 16.00
N PHE A 189 1.79 7.59 15.44
CA PHE A 189 2.69 6.76 16.24
C PHE A 189 3.39 7.56 17.33
N GLY A 190 4.00 8.71 16.97
CA GLY A 190 4.66 9.60 17.93
C GLY A 190 3.71 10.15 18.98
N LEU A 191 2.53 10.63 18.59
CA LEU A 191 1.51 11.13 19.51
C LEU A 191 1.04 10.07 20.51
N VAL A 192 0.84 8.83 20.06
CA VAL A 192 0.48 7.71 20.94
C VAL A 192 1.64 7.37 21.88
N LEU A 193 2.87 7.31 21.35
CA LEU A 193 4.06 7.05 22.15
C LEU A 193 4.21 8.07 23.28
N ASP A 194 4.13 9.35 22.94
CA ASP A 194 4.27 10.44 23.92
C ASP A 194 3.11 10.45 24.94
N GLY A 195 1.88 10.26 24.47
CA GLY A 195 0.68 10.24 25.32
C GLY A 195 0.60 9.04 26.27
N MET A 196 1.28 7.94 25.95
CA MET A 196 1.28 6.72 26.75
C MET A 196 2.51 6.57 27.67
N GLY A 197 3.32 7.62 27.83
CA GLY A 197 4.45 7.63 28.76
C GLY A 197 5.83 7.79 28.12
N GLY A 198 5.89 8.03 26.81
CA GLY A 198 7.11 8.37 26.09
C GLY A 198 8.03 7.18 25.78
N LYS A 199 9.21 7.50 25.29
CA LYS A 199 10.18 6.53 24.74
C LYS A 199 10.74 5.54 25.76
N ASP A 200 10.66 5.87 27.05
CA ASP A 200 11.20 5.01 28.12
C ASP A 200 10.18 3.97 28.60
N SER A 201 8.93 4.05 28.16
CA SER A 201 7.85 3.15 28.54
C SER A 201 7.65 2.04 27.53
N ALA A 202 7.86 0.77 27.93
CA ALA A 202 7.58 -0.38 27.11
C ALA A 202 6.10 -0.48 26.68
N ALA A 203 5.18 -0.10 27.57
CA ALA A 203 3.76 -0.07 27.24
C ALA A 203 3.46 0.97 26.15
N ALA A 204 4.10 2.16 26.21
CA ALA A 204 3.93 3.21 25.22
C ALA A 204 4.35 2.72 23.81
N TRP A 205 5.46 2.00 23.71
CA TRP A 205 5.87 1.37 22.44
C TRP A 205 4.83 0.34 21.96
N GLY A 206 4.34 -0.50 22.86
CA GLY A 206 3.28 -1.46 22.52
C GLY A 206 2.05 -0.80 21.91
N PHE A 207 1.53 0.25 22.55
CA PHE A 207 0.37 1.00 22.04
C PHE A 207 0.67 1.78 20.76
N ALA A 208 1.87 2.34 20.62
CA ALA A 208 2.29 3.02 19.40
C ALA A 208 2.32 2.07 18.19
N PHE A 209 2.91 0.88 18.33
CA PHE A 209 2.82 -0.19 17.32
C PHE A 209 1.38 -0.64 17.09
N GLY A 210 0.60 -0.75 18.16
CA GLY A 210 -0.83 -1.06 18.09
C GLY A 210 -1.62 -0.09 17.22
N SER A 211 -1.26 1.20 17.22
CA SER A 211 -1.88 2.21 16.35
C SER A 211 -1.64 1.95 14.86
N LEU A 212 -0.48 1.39 14.51
CA LEU A 212 -0.21 0.94 13.13
C LEU A 212 -1.10 -0.25 12.77
N GLY A 213 -1.16 -1.25 13.67
CA GLY A 213 -1.97 -2.45 13.47
C GLY A 213 -3.46 -2.15 13.35
N LEU A 214 -4.00 -1.22 14.15
CA LEU A 214 -5.41 -0.82 14.06
C LEU A 214 -5.74 -0.17 12.72
N ALA A 215 -4.90 0.74 12.23
CA ALA A 215 -5.09 1.35 10.92
C ALA A 215 -4.96 0.33 9.79
N CYS A 216 -3.97 -0.59 9.89
CA CYS A 216 -3.81 -1.67 8.93
C CYS A 216 -5.02 -2.62 8.92
N ALA A 217 -5.63 -2.91 10.06
CA ALA A 217 -6.83 -3.73 10.15
C ALA A 217 -8.05 -3.11 9.41
N CYS A 218 -8.07 -1.80 9.19
CA CYS A 218 -9.08 -1.14 8.36
C CYS A 218 -8.91 -1.44 6.86
N GLY A 219 -7.68 -1.69 6.38
CA GLY A 219 -7.39 -2.01 4.99
C GLY A 219 -8.10 -3.25 4.46
N PRO A 220 -8.00 -4.41 5.14
CA PRO A 220 -8.76 -5.61 4.80
C PRO A 220 -10.27 -5.37 4.72
N LEU A 221 -10.82 -4.59 5.65
CA LEU A 221 -12.23 -4.24 5.65
C LEU A 221 -12.60 -3.44 4.39
N ALA A 222 -11.80 -2.43 4.04
CA ALA A 222 -12.00 -1.63 2.84
C ALA A 222 -11.95 -2.49 1.56
N VAL A 223 -10.93 -3.34 1.42
CA VAL A 223 -10.79 -4.27 0.29
C VAL A 223 -11.95 -5.27 0.25
N TRP A 224 -12.44 -5.73 1.39
CA TRP A 224 -13.54 -6.69 1.47
C TRP A 224 -14.90 -6.05 1.17
N MET A 225 -15.20 -4.89 1.73
CA MET A 225 -16.48 -4.20 1.57
C MET A 225 -16.72 -3.71 0.14
N THR A 226 -15.68 -3.20 -0.51
CA THR A 226 -15.81 -2.61 -1.84
C THR A 226 -15.98 -3.65 -2.95
N ASN A 227 -15.58 -4.91 -2.73
CA ASN A 227 -15.65 -5.99 -3.72
C ASN A 227 -16.83 -6.97 -3.53
N ARG A 228 -17.83 -6.63 -2.71
CA ARG A 228 -18.93 -7.56 -2.37
C ARG A 228 -19.95 -7.79 -3.51
N LYS A 229 -19.91 -6.99 -4.60
CA LYS A 229 -20.90 -7.04 -5.69
C LYS A 229 -20.52 -7.92 -6.89
N ASP A 230 -19.33 -8.53 -6.93
CA ASP A 230 -18.90 -9.40 -8.04
C ASP A 230 -19.37 -10.86 -7.87
N ARG A 231 -20.40 -11.10 -7.07
CA ARG A 231 -20.95 -12.44 -6.80
C ARG A 231 -22.43 -12.62 -7.18
N THR A 232 -22.98 -11.73 -8.03
CA THR A 232 -24.34 -11.94 -8.59
C THR A 232 -24.32 -11.96 -10.09
#